data_77e20dfc1cfbfb6cc2c66a5cb54d909b
#
_entry.id   77e20dfc1cfbfb6cc2c66a5cb54d909b
#
_cell.length_a   1.000
_cell.length_b   1.000
_cell.length_c   1.000
_cell.angle_alpha   90.00
_cell.angle_beta   90.00
_cell.angle_gamma   90.00
#
_symmetry.space_group_name_H-M   'P 1'
#
loop_
_entity.id
_entity.type
_entity.pdbx_description
1 polymer ?
#
loop_
_entity_poly.entity_id
_entity_poly.type
_entity_poly.pdbx_seq_one_letter_code
_entity_poly.pdbx_strand_id
1 'polypeptide(L)'
;CPENEYFLDYVRYSFLMSLHKNLPKSVLDKSWPTPPAALTEASERLRRMCMQNMVWSYCKKISPEWKHQMEQKMIASEIFKDKKDNYLQSVPKLFVNTRLDGEDINPKVVQALGSEKMKYAVPVTKYDRKGYKPRSRQLLLTSNSAIIAEEGKLKQCIDYGALKGVSVSSLSDGLFVLHVPGDDNKQKGDVVLQSDHVIETLTKIAICADKINSININQGSIKFMGGNGKEGIIDFTLGSQLLVAKAKNGHLSVTAPRLNSR
;
A
#
# COMPACT_ATOMS: atom_id res chain seq x y z
N CYS A 1 23.09 21.32 4.16
CA CYS A 1 24.25 20.79 4.88
C CYS A 1 24.14 21.21 6.35
N PRO A 2 24.10 20.28 7.34
CA PRO A 2 23.97 20.64 8.76
C PRO A 2 25.08 21.61 9.21
N GLU A 3 26.27 21.46 8.69
CA GLU A 3 27.42 22.33 9.00
C GLU A 3 27.19 23.79 8.59
N ASN A 4 26.45 24.06 7.51
CA ASN A 4 26.13 25.41 7.09
C ASN A 4 25.04 26.06 7.95
N GLU A 5 24.11 25.30 8.52
CA GLU A 5 23.13 25.82 9.48
C GLU A 5 23.82 26.26 10.78
N TYR A 6 24.70 25.44 11.32
CA TYR A 6 25.49 25.83 12.50
C TYR A 6 26.37 27.07 12.24
N PHE A 7 26.97 27.15 11.06
CA PHE A 7 27.75 28.31 10.70
C PHE A 7 26.90 29.59 10.59
N LEU A 8 25.73 29.50 9.95
CA LEU A 8 24.82 30.64 9.87
C LEU A 8 24.28 31.05 11.22
N ASP A 9 23.94 30.12 12.10
CA ASP A 9 23.51 30.41 13.45
C ASP A 9 24.64 30.96 14.32
N TYR A 10 25.86 30.48 14.14
CA TYR A 10 27.04 31.05 14.77
C TYR A 10 27.31 32.49 14.32
N VAL A 11 27.21 32.77 13.04
CA VAL A 11 27.36 34.12 12.49
C VAL A 11 26.25 35.03 13.01
N ARG A 12 25.01 34.58 13.04
CA ARG A 12 23.88 35.31 13.63
C ARG A 12 24.10 35.60 15.10
N TYR A 13 24.46 34.57 15.87
CA TYR A 13 24.74 34.71 17.29
C TYR A 13 25.89 35.67 17.56
N SER A 14 26.99 35.54 16.85
CA SER A 14 28.17 36.41 16.97
C SER A 14 27.84 37.86 16.63
N PHE A 15 27.05 38.07 15.59
CA PHE A 15 26.56 39.39 15.18
C PHE A 15 25.62 39.98 16.23
N LEU A 16 24.69 39.22 16.74
CA LEU A 16 23.77 39.59 17.80
C LEU A 16 24.51 39.94 19.09
N MET A 17 25.49 39.14 19.48
CA MET A 17 26.29 39.40 20.68
C MET A 17 27.17 40.66 20.54
N SER A 18 27.70 40.90 19.32
CA SER A 18 28.44 42.13 19.03
C SER A 18 27.54 43.36 19.11
N LEU A 19 26.35 43.30 18.54
CA LEU A 19 25.35 44.35 18.61
C LEU A 19 24.92 44.58 20.06
N HIS A 20 24.65 43.49 20.82
CA HIS A 20 24.24 43.58 22.21
C HIS A 20 25.29 44.31 23.08
N LYS A 21 26.58 44.12 22.87
CA LYS A 21 27.66 44.80 23.58
C LYS A 21 27.74 46.31 23.24
N ASN A 22 27.32 46.72 22.06
CA ASN A 22 27.52 48.07 21.56
C ASN A 22 26.25 48.91 21.47
N LEU A 23 25.05 48.33 21.73
CA LEU A 23 23.79 49.03 21.69
C LEU A 23 23.31 49.45 23.09
N PRO A 24 22.75 50.67 23.26
CA PRO A 24 22.10 51.06 24.49
C PRO A 24 20.96 50.10 24.85
N LYS A 25 20.80 49.80 26.15
CA LYS A 25 19.75 48.88 26.66
C LYS A 25 18.34 49.22 26.16
N SER A 26 18.07 50.53 25.92
CA SER A 26 16.79 51.03 25.41
C SER A 26 16.48 50.57 23.97
N VAL A 27 17.47 50.17 23.20
CA VAL A 27 17.30 49.68 21.82
C VAL A 27 17.03 48.17 21.77
N LEU A 28 17.40 47.45 22.83
CA LEU A 28 17.25 46.00 22.93
C LEU A 28 15.83 45.55 23.31
N ASP A 29 15.02 46.46 23.87
CA ASP A 29 13.73 46.09 24.46
C ASP A 29 12.56 46.04 23.49
N LYS A 30 12.67 46.50 22.25
CA LYS A 30 11.54 46.48 21.30
C LYS A 30 11.99 46.37 19.84
N SER A 31 11.59 45.31 19.26
CA SER A 31 11.52 45.05 17.81
C SER A 31 12.78 45.37 17.01
N TRP A 32 13.45 44.31 16.57
CA TRP A 32 14.40 44.40 15.49
C TRP A 32 13.76 45.16 14.29
N PRO A 33 14.47 46.07 13.67
CA PRO A 33 13.97 46.66 12.45
C PRO A 33 13.67 45.54 11.45
N THR A 34 12.48 45.59 10.87
CA THR A 34 12.07 44.64 9.85
C THR A 34 13.13 44.66 8.74
N PRO A 35 13.74 43.52 8.40
CA PRO A 35 14.75 43.50 7.35
C PRO A 35 14.13 43.98 6.04
N PRO A 36 14.87 44.72 5.22
CA PRO A 36 14.39 45.15 3.89
C PRO A 36 13.83 43.96 3.10
N ALA A 37 12.74 44.15 2.38
CA ALA A 37 12.07 43.11 1.60
C ALA A 37 13.05 42.30 0.73
N ALA A 38 14.01 42.98 0.09
CA ALA A 38 15.04 42.34 -0.73
C ALA A 38 15.90 41.34 0.06
N LEU A 39 16.23 41.59 1.35
CA LEU A 39 16.96 40.65 2.19
C LEU A 39 16.10 39.46 2.61
N THR A 40 14.83 39.72 2.89
CA THR A 40 13.87 38.63 3.20
C THR A 40 13.69 37.72 2.02
N GLU A 41 13.45 38.26 0.83
CA GLU A 41 13.31 37.50 -0.40
C GLU A 41 14.58 36.71 -0.76
N ALA A 42 15.76 37.34 -0.63
CA ALA A 42 17.03 36.65 -0.86
C ALA A 42 17.23 35.51 0.12
N SER A 43 16.92 35.72 1.40
CA SER A 43 17.00 34.67 2.42
C SER A 43 16.07 33.50 2.12
N GLU A 44 14.84 33.76 1.75
CA GLU A 44 13.86 32.74 1.37
C GLU A 44 14.29 31.98 0.10
N ARG A 45 14.85 32.70 -0.88
CA ARG A 45 15.38 32.08 -2.10
C ARG A 45 16.55 31.15 -1.79
N LEU A 46 17.49 31.59 -0.95
CA LEU A 46 18.63 30.78 -0.52
C LEU A 46 18.17 29.53 0.27
N ARG A 47 17.20 29.69 1.16
CA ARG A 47 16.62 28.53 1.88
C ARG A 47 16.00 27.52 0.92
N ARG A 48 15.21 27.99 -0.05
CA ARG A 48 14.65 27.10 -1.08
C ARG A 48 15.73 26.39 -1.89
N MET A 49 16.76 27.09 -2.33
CA MET A 49 17.87 26.49 -3.06
C MET A 49 18.65 25.49 -2.21
N CYS A 50 18.88 25.78 -0.93
CA CYS A 50 19.54 24.87 0.00
C CYS A 50 18.71 23.60 0.18
N MET A 51 17.41 23.72 0.44
CA MET A 51 16.50 22.58 0.55
C MET A 51 16.46 21.75 -0.74
N GLN A 52 16.39 22.38 -1.90
CA GLN A 52 16.43 21.67 -3.19
C GLN A 52 17.74 20.89 -3.36
N ASN A 53 18.88 21.49 -3.04
CA ASN A 53 20.17 20.83 -3.11
C ASN A 53 20.31 19.67 -2.12
N MET A 54 19.79 19.83 -0.91
CA MET A 54 19.75 18.75 0.09
C MET A 54 18.91 17.57 -0.41
N VAL A 55 17.68 17.84 -0.89
CA VAL A 55 16.80 16.81 -1.46
C VAL A 55 17.48 16.13 -2.64
N TRP A 56 18.05 16.90 -3.55
CA TRP A 56 18.72 16.36 -4.73
C TRP A 56 19.94 15.49 -4.39
N SER A 57 20.78 15.95 -3.44
CA SER A 57 21.91 15.16 -2.93
C SER A 57 21.49 13.87 -2.26
N TYR A 58 20.36 13.92 -1.52
CA TYR A 58 19.78 12.73 -0.89
C TYR A 58 19.24 11.76 -1.96
N CYS A 59 18.46 12.26 -2.92
CA CYS A 59 17.91 11.46 -4.01
C CYS A 59 18.97 10.75 -4.85
N LYS A 60 20.15 11.36 -5.04
CA LYS A 60 21.27 10.72 -5.73
C LYS A 60 21.85 9.52 -4.98
N LYS A 61 21.69 9.47 -3.65
CA LYS A 61 22.20 8.39 -2.79
C LYS A 61 21.21 7.24 -2.62
N ILE A 62 19.96 7.41 -3.09
CA ILE A 62 18.92 6.38 -2.98
C ILE A 62 19.20 5.29 -4.02
N SER A 63 19.32 4.04 -3.55
CA SER A 63 19.48 2.89 -4.45
C SER A 63 18.22 2.68 -5.31
N PRO A 64 18.35 2.05 -6.49
CA PRO A 64 17.19 1.71 -7.32
C PRO A 64 16.14 0.89 -6.57
N GLU A 65 16.54 -0.04 -5.69
CA GLU A 65 15.64 -0.85 -4.88
C GLU A 65 14.83 0.03 -3.91
N TRP A 66 15.49 0.97 -3.23
CA TRP A 66 14.83 1.93 -2.35
C TRP A 66 13.84 2.81 -3.10
N LYS A 67 14.22 3.25 -4.29
CA LYS A 67 13.36 4.05 -5.15
C LYS A 67 12.09 3.28 -5.52
N HIS A 68 12.24 2.03 -5.93
CA HIS A 68 11.13 1.14 -6.24
C HIS A 68 10.24 0.87 -5.03
N GLN A 69 10.82 0.69 -3.83
CA GLN A 69 10.05 0.57 -2.58
C GLN A 69 9.24 1.82 -2.27
N MET A 70 9.83 2.99 -2.44
CA MET A 70 9.15 4.27 -2.20
C MET A 70 7.99 4.48 -3.20
N GLU A 71 8.19 4.15 -4.48
CA GLU A 71 7.15 4.20 -5.51
C GLU A 71 5.95 3.31 -5.12
N GLN A 72 6.21 2.07 -4.68
CA GLN A 72 5.14 1.18 -4.21
C GLN A 72 4.41 1.74 -2.99
N LYS A 73 5.14 2.35 -2.05
CA LYS A 73 4.53 2.99 -0.87
C LYS A 73 3.70 4.22 -1.22
N MET A 74 4.10 4.99 -2.23
CA MET A 74 3.31 6.10 -2.73
C MET A 74 2.00 5.61 -3.34
N ILE A 75 2.04 4.58 -4.17
CA ILE A 75 0.85 3.96 -4.75
C ILE A 75 -0.07 3.40 -3.65
N ALA A 76 0.48 2.70 -2.66
CA ALA A 76 -0.29 2.21 -1.52
C ALA A 76 -0.95 3.36 -0.73
N SER A 77 -0.24 4.48 -0.57
CA SER A 77 -0.79 5.67 0.08
C SER A 77 -1.97 6.26 -0.70
N GLU A 78 -1.86 6.38 -1.99
CA GLU A 78 -2.92 6.89 -2.86
C GLU A 78 -4.19 6.04 -2.78
N ILE A 79 -4.02 4.72 -2.77
CA ILE A 79 -5.14 3.78 -2.73
C ILE A 79 -5.77 3.72 -1.33
N PHE A 80 -4.98 3.57 -0.26
CA PHE A 80 -5.47 3.10 1.05
C PHE A 80 -5.42 4.11 2.18
N LYS A 81 -4.65 5.19 2.07
CA LYS A 81 -4.53 6.17 3.15
C LYS A 81 -5.89 6.77 3.47
N ASP A 82 -6.23 6.82 4.75
CA ASP A 82 -7.49 7.34 5.30
C ASP A 82 -8.76 6.61 4.82
N LYS A 83 -8.60 5.50 4.08
CA LYS A 83 -9.70 4.70 3.52
C LYS A 83 -9.76 3.27 4.07
N LYS A 84 -8.64 2.72 4.56
CA LYS A 84 -8.55 1.37 5.09
C LYS A 84 -7.83 1.34 6.43
N ASP A 85 -8.51 0.83 7.46
CA ASP A 85 -8.08 0.90 8.87
C ASP A 85 -6.67 0.34 9.13
N ASN A 86 -6.29 -0.76 8.47
CA ASN A 86 -4.99 -1.39 8.65
C ASN A 86 -3.86 -0.79 7.78
N TYR A 87 -4.12 0.31 7.06
CA TYR A 87 -3.09 0.95 6.25
C TYR A 87 -1.93 1.45 7.11
N LEU A 88 -2.20 2.08 8.25
CA LEU A 88 -1.16 2.65 9.12
C LEU A 88 -0.16 1.60 9.65
N GLN A 89 -0.62 0.36 9.90
CA GLN A 89 0.26 -0.74 10.31
C GLN A 89 1.14 -1.26 9.17
N SER A 90 0.78 -0.98 7.92
CA SER A 90 1.56 -1.35 6.74
C SER A 90 2.66 -0.34 6.43
N VAL A 91 2.52 0.92 6.88
CA VAL A 91 3.46 2.01 6.55
C VAL A 91 4.89 1.73 6.99
N PRO A 92 5.18 1.30 8.24
CA PRO A 92 6.54 1.01 8.69
C PRO A 92 7.11 -0.29 8.11
N LYS A 93 6.26 -1.19 7.60
CA LYS A 93 6.70 -2.47 7.04
C LYS A 93 7.23 -2.28 5.63
N LEU A 94 8.36 -2.89 5.30
CA LEU A 94 8.85 -2.92 3.93
C LEU A 94 7.97 -3.84 3.07
N PHE A 95 7.72 -3.42 1.82
CA PHE A 95 7.13 -4.29 0.82
C PHE A 95 8.24 -5.16 0.24
N VAL A 96 8.10 -6.47 0.40
CA VAL A 96 9.12 -7.41 -0.09
C VAL A 96 8.91 -7.73 -1.56
N ASN A 97 9.95 -8.23 -2.21
CA ASN A 97 9.87 -8.63 -3.61
C ASN A 97 8.97 -9.86 -3.80
N THR A 98 9.01 -10.80 -2.85
CA THR A 98 8.13 -11.95 -2.79
C THR A 98 7.96 -12.41 -1.33
N ARG A 99 6.84 -13.05 -1.01
CA ARG A 99 6.56 -13.67 0.30
C ARG A 99 6.75 -15.18 0.29
N LEU A 100 6.85 -15.77 -0.89
CA LEU A 100 7.14 -17.17 -1.09
C LEU A 100 8.41 -17.26 -1.93
N ASP A 101 9.40 -17.97 -1.40
CA ASP A 101 10.65 -18.25 -2.11
C ASP A 101 10.48 -19.40 -3.11
N GLY A 102 11.52 -19.61 -3.94
CA GLY A 102 11.48 -20.69 -4.93
C GLY A 102 11.33 -22.08 -4.33
N GLU A 103 11.74 -22.27 -3.07
CA GLU A 103 11.56 -23.52 -2.33
C GLU A 103 10.14 -23.73 -1.80
N ASP A 104 9.42 -22.62 -1.54
CA ASP A 104 8.03 -22.66 -1.07
C ASP A 104 7.04 -22.98 -2.19
N ILE A 105 7.44 -22.76 -3.44
CA ILE A 105 6.59 -22.94 -4.62
C ILE A 105 6.94 -24.29 -5.26
N ASN A 106 5.92 -25.13 -5.38
CA ASN A 106 6.11 -26.43 -6.01
C ASN A 106 6.69 -26.30 -7.43
N PRO A 107 7.77 -27.04 -7.78
CA PRO A 107 8.40 -26.97 -9.08
C PRO A 107 7.45 -27.18 -10.27
N LYS A 108 6.41 -27.98 -10.11
CA LYS A 108 5.37 -28.19 -11.12
C LYS A 108 4.58 -26.92 -11.42
N VAL A 109 4.36 -26.05 -10.41
CA VAL A 109 3.72 -24.74 -10.59
C VAL A 109 4.65 -23.83 -11.38
N VAL A 110 5.92 -23.77 -11.02
CA VAL A 110 6.92 -22.98 -11.74
C VAL A 110 7.03 -23.43 -13.21
N GLN A 111 7.08 -24.73 -13.43
CA GLN A 111 7.10 -25.29 -14.79
C GLN A 111 5.82 -24.95 -15.58
N ALA A 112 4.66 -24.94 -14.93
CA ALA A 112 3.38 -24.62 -15.56
C ALA A 112 3.22 -23.14 -15.91
N LEU A 113 4.02 -22.24 -15.29
CA LEU A 113 4.10 -20.81 -15.67
C LEU A 113 4.79 -20.62 -17.03
N GLY A 114 5.58 -21.60 -17.48
CA GLY A 114 6.30 -21.53 -18.75
C GLY A 114 7.30 -20.38 -18.79
N SER A 115 7.13 -19.49 -19.76
CA SER A 115 8.00 -18.30 -19.94
C SER A 115 7.57 -17.08 -19.12
N GLU A 116 6.45 -17.14 -18.39
CA GLU A 116 5.97 -16.01 -17.60
C GLU A 116 6.85 -15.77 -16.37
N LYS A 117 7.40 -14.58 -16.26
CA LYS A 117 8.21 -14.20 -15.10
C LYS A 117 7.30 -13.89 -13.91
N MET A 118 7.49 -14.64 -12.84
CA MET A 118 6.86 -14.34 -11.56
C MET A 118 7.40 -13.02 -10.99
N LYS A 119 6.51 -12.13 -10.62
CA LYS A 119 6.80 -10.80 -10.02
C LYS A 119 6.62 -10.78 -8.51
N TYR A 120 5.66 -11.56 -8.01
CA TYR A 120 5.33 -11.62 -6.58
C TYR A 120 4.57 -12.91 -6.28
N ALA A 121 4.79 -13.46 -5.11
CA ALA A 121 4.07 -14.62 -4.63
C ALA A 121 3.76 -14.46 -3.12
N VAL A 122 2.55 -14.86 -2.72
CA VAL A 122 2.07 -14.71 -1.34
C VAL A 122 1.13 -15.85 -0.96
N PRO A 123 1.22 -16.38 0.29
CA PRO A 123 0.23 -17.30 0.79
C PRO A 123 -1.09 -16.59 1.01
N VAL A 124 -2.19 -17.22 0.60
CA VAL A 124 -3.54 -16.70 0.76
C VAL A 124 -4.51 -17.78 1.21
N THR A 125 -5.57 -17.38 1.86
CA THR A 125 -6.74 -18.24 2.10
C THR A 125 -7.79 -17.93 1.07
N LYS A 126 -8.22 -18.94 0.30
CA LYS A 126 -9.35 -18.85 -0.63
C LYS A 126 -10.60 -19.39 0.04
N TYR A 127 -11.69 -18.64 0.00
CA TYR A 127 -13.00 -19.10 0.45
C TYR A 127 -13.74 -19.77 -0.70
N ASP A 128 -14.16 -21.04 -0.50
CA ASP A 128 -14.87 -21.77 -1.54
C ASP A 128 -16.32 -21.25 -1.70
N ARG A 129 -16.92 -21.55 -2.85
CA ARG A 129 -18.24 -21.03 -3.23
C ARG A 129 -19.41 -21.81 -2.61
N LYS A 130 -19.15 -23.04 -2.10
CA LYS A 130 -20.20 -23.95 -1.62
C LYS A 130 -20.43 -23.90 -0.11
N GLY A 131 -19.84 -23.01 0.60
CA GLY A 131 -20.00 -22.94 2.05
C GLY A 131 -18.95 -22.08 2.69
N TYR A 132 -18.21 -21.37 1.89
CA TYR A 132 -17.14 -20.48 2.32
C TYR A 132 -16.06 -21.20 3.17
N LYS A 133 -15.77 -22.48 2.84
CA LYS A 133 -14.70 -23.20 3.51
C LYS A 133 -13.36 -22.60 3.15
N PRO A 134 -12.52 -22.28 4.15
CA PRO A 134 -11.18 -21.76 3.90
C PRO A 134 -10.29 -22.83 3.27
N ARG A 135 -9.51 -22.44 2.27
CA ARG A 135 -8.55 -23.30 1.58
C ARG A 135 -7.22 -22.57 1.47
N SER A 136 -6.16 -23.18 1.97
CA SER A 136 -4.81 -22.65 1.77
C SER A 136 -4.45 -22.66 0.28
N ARG A 137 -3.95 -21.55 -0.23
CA ARG A 137 -3.57 -21.33 -1.63
C ARG A 137 -2.35 -20.43 -1.69
N GLN A 138 -1.74 -20.40 -2.86
CA GLN A 138 -0.70 -19.45 -3.22
C GLN A 138 -1.26 -18.54 -4.30
N LEU A 139 -1.08 -17.25 -4.14
CA LEU A 139 -1.36 -16.24 -5.15
C LEU A 139 -0.04 -15.82 -5.78
N LEU A 140 0.10 -16.07 -7.07
CA LEU A 140 1.28 -15.74 -7.87
C LEU A 140 0.90 -14.62 -8.84
N LEU A 141 1.67 -13.56 -8.85
CA LEU A 141 1.52 -12.47 -9.81
C LEU A 141 2.62 -12.56 -10.86
N THR A 142 2.23 -12.62 -12.11
CA THR A 142 3.14 -12.57 -13.27
C THR A 142 3.08 -11.20 -13.95
N SER A 143 3.68 -11.08 -15.12
CA SER A 143 3.56 -9.86 -15.93
C SER A 143 2.15 -9.71 -16.54
N ASN A 144 1.41 -10.81 -16.73
CA ASN A 144 0.16 -10.83 -17.51
C ASN A 144 -1.06 -11.28 -16.70
N SER A 145 -0.84 -12.01 -15.60
CA SER A 145 -1.94 -12.66 -14.90
C SER A 145 -1.71 -12.80 -13.39
N ALA A 146 -2.81 -12.92 -12.64
CA ALA A 146 -2.85 -13.37 -11.26
C ALA A 146 -3.27 -14.85 -11.25
N ILE A 147 -2.44 -15.70 -10.64
CA ILE A 147 -2.60 -17.15 -10.68
C ILE A 147 -2.81 -17.68 -9.27
N ILE A 148 -3.84 -18.50 -9.09
CA ILE A 148 -4.11 -19.21 -7.84
C ILE A 148 -3.64 -20.64 -7.99
N ALA A 149 -2.69 -21.04 -7.15
CA ALA A 149 -2.10 -22.37 -7.14
C ALA A 149 -2.39 -23.14 -5.84
N GLU A 150 -2.36 -24.45 -5.94
CA GLU A 150 -2.47 -25.41 -4.83
C GLU A 150 -1.55 -26.59 -5.11
N GLU A 151 -0.63 -26.91 -4.18
CA GLU A 151 0.18 -28.14 -4.13
C GLU A 151 0.58 -28.70 -5.52
N GLY A 152 1.19 -27.88 -6.35
CA GLY A 152 1.69 -28.31 -7.67
C GLY A 152 0.67 -28.24 -8.80
N LYS A 153 -0.51 -27.61 -8.60
CA LYS A 153 -1.52 -27.43 -9.65
C LYS A 153 -1.97 -25.99 -9.74
N LEU A 154 -2.05 -25.46 -10.97
CA LEU A 154 -2.73 -24.18 -11.23
C LEU A 154 -4.24 -24.41 -11.13
N LYS A 155 -4.90 -23.67 -10.26
CA LYS A 155 -6.36 -23.76 -10.04
C LYS A 155 -7.15 -22.74 -10.86
N GLN A 156 -6.63 -21.53 -10.96
CA GLN A 156 -7.26 -20.46 -11.69
C GLN A 156 -6.19 -19.47 -12.16
N CYS A 157 -6.25 -19.11 -13.42
CA CYS A 157 -5.46 -18.05 -14.02
C CYS A 157 -6.42 -16.91 -14.37
N ILE A 158 -6.08 -15.69 -13.96
CA ILE A 158 -6.87 -14.48 -14.17
C ILE A 158 -6.00 -13.50 -14.95
N ASP A 159 -6.26 -13.36 -16.23
CA ASP A 159 -5.58 -12.37 -17.06
C ASP A 159 -5.94 -10.95 -16.57
N TYR A 160 -4.95 -10.07 -16.48
CA TYR A 160 -5.22 -8.71 -16.02
C TYR A 160 -6.16 -7.95 -16.97
N GLY A 161 -6.18 -8.30 -18.25
CA GLY A 161 -7.16 -7.77 -19.20
C GLY A 161 -8.61 -8.10 -18.83
N ALA A 162 -8.83 -9.31 -18.27
CA ALA A 162 -10.13 -9.79 -17.83
C ALA A 162 -10.51 -9.34 -16.41
N LEU A 163 -9.56 -8.85 -15.62
CA LEU A 163 -9.83 -8.35 -14.26
C LEU A 163 -10.66 -7.07 -14.32
N LYS A 164 -11.91 -7.13 -13.87
CA LYS A 164 -12.84 -5.99 -13.82
C LYS A 164 -12.52 -5.02 -12.69
N GLY A 165 -11.98 -5.52 -11.60
CA GLY A 165 -11.63 -4.72 -10.43
C GLY A 165 -11.38 -5.59 -9.21
N VAL A 166 -11.05 -4.94 -8.11
CA VAL A 166 -10.82 -5.55 -6.81
C VAL A 166 -11.64 -4.83 -5.77
N SER A 167 -12.43 -5.55 -4.99
CA SER A 167 -13.15 -4.97 -3.85
C SER A 167 -12.52 -5.41 -2.54
N VAL A 168 -12.43 -4.47 -1.61
CA VAL A 168 -11.91 -4.67 -0.26
C VAL A 168 -12.72 -3.85 0.73
N SER A 169 -12.82 -4.29 1.98
CA SER A 169 -13.49 -3.52 3.02
C SER A 169 -12.64 -2.34 3.50
N SER A 170 -13.26 -1.36 4.14
CA SER A 170 -12.54 -0.29 4.86
C SER A 170 -11.94 -0.74 6.20
N LEU A 171 -12.34 -1.92 6.72
CA LEU A 171 -11.94 -2.42 8.02
C LEU A 171 -10.56 -3.10 8.00
N SER A 172 -10.08 -3.48 9.17
CA SER A 172 -8.76 -4.11 9.37
C SER A 172 -8.74 -5.63 9.15
N ASP A 173 -9.61 -6.14 8.26
CA ASP A 173 -9.54 -7.52 7.78
C ASP A 173 -8.55 -7.65 6.61
N GLY A 174 -8.22 -8.86 6.24
CA GLY A 174 -7.36 -9.17 5.11
C GLY A 174 -8.10 -9.66 3.88
N LEU A 175 -9.46 -9.58 3.85
CA LEU A 175 -10.26 -10.10 2.75
C LEU A 175 -10.29 -9.13 1.56
N PHE A 176 -10.33 -9.71 0.38
CA PHE A 176 -10.52 -9.00 -0.88
C PHE A 176 -11.15 -9.90 -1.94
N VAL A 177 -11.83 -9.30 -2.89
CA VAL A 177 -12.50 -9.98 -3.99
C VAL A 177 -11.89 -9.55 -5.31
N LEU A 178 -11.42 -10.52 -6.11
CA LEU A 178 -11.04 -10.30 -7.50
C LEU A 178 -12.28 -10.50 -8.37
N HIS A 179 -12.72 -9.42 -9.04
CA HIS A 179 -13.89 -9.47 -9.93
C HIS A 179 -13.48 -9.88 -11.34
N VAL A 180 -14.05 -11.01 -11.79
CA VAL A 180 -13.70 -11.63 -13.05
C VAL A 180 -14.98 -11.93 -13.83
N PRO A 181 -15.04 -11.74 -15.18
CA PRO A 181 -16.22 -12.10 -15.96
C PRO A 181 -16.54 -13.58 -15.83
N GLY A 182 -17.83 -13.91 -15.68
CA GLY A 182 -18.30 -15.28 -15.47
C GLY A 182 -18.62 -16.07 -16.74
N ASP A 183 -18.51 -15.45 -17.92
CA ASP A 183 -19.10 -15.95 -19.16
C ASP A 183 -18.28 -16.97 -19.96
N ASP A 184 -17.01 -17.16 -19.64
CA ASP A 184 -16.17 -18.11 -20.36
C ASP A 184 -15.94 -19.39 -19.57
N ASN A 185 -15.98 -20.54 -20.23
CA ASN A 185 -15.66 -21.87 -19.68
C ASN A 185 -14.28 -21.95 -18.98
N LYS A 186 -13.44 -20.92 -19.13
CA LYS A 186 -12.12 -20.77 -18.52
C LYS A 186 -12.15 -19.93 -17.21
N GLN A 187 -13.12 -19.05 -17.04
CA GLN A 187 -13.19 -18.12 -15.90
C GLN A 187 -14.26 -18.59 -14.91
N LYS A 188 -13.84 -18.90 -13.70
CA LYS A 188 -14.72 -19.47 -12.66
C LYS A 188 -15.50 -18.42 -11.85
N GLY A 189 -15.66 -17.19 -12.36
CA GLY A 189 -16.27 -16.05 -11.67
C GLY A 189 -15.37 -15.46 -10.58
N ASP A 190 -15.93 -14.55 -9.77
CA ASP A 190 -15.22 -13.81 -8.74
C ASP A 190 -14.55 -14.72 -7.72
N VAL A 191 -13.44 -14.25 -7.16
CA VAL A 191 -12.63 -15.00 -6.21
C VAL A 191 -12.49 -14.23 -4.91
N VAL A 192 -12.90 -14.87 -3.80
CA VAL A 192 -12.75 -14.32 -2.44
C VAL A 192 -11.47 -14.87 -1.83
N LEU A 193 -10.55 -13.96 -1.50
CA LEU A 193 -9.25 -14.25 -0.92
C LEU A 193 -9.03 -13.49 0.38
N GLN A 194 -8.13 -14.00 1.21
CA GLN A 194 -7.64 -13.33 2.40
C GLN A 194 -6.12 -13.42 2.46
N SER A 195 -5.46 -12.33 2.81
CA SER A 195 -4.02 -12.26 3.01
C SER A 195 -3.69 -11.44 4.25
N ASP A 196 -2.69 -11.89 5.01
CA ASP A 196 -2.12 -11.12 6.13
C ASP A 196 -1.34 -9.88 5.63
N HIS A 197 -1.02 -9.85 4.34
CA HIS A 197 -0.30 -8.78 3.66
C HIS A 197 -1.18 -8.05 2.64
N VAL A 198 -2.46 -7.81 2.97
CA VAL A 198 -3.47 -7.32 2.02
C VAL A 198 -3.05 -6.02 1.33
N ILE A 199 -2.53 -5.03 2.05
CA ILE A 199 -2.11 -3.74 1.48
C ILE A 199 -1.00 -3.94 0.44
N GLU A 200 0.04 -4.69 0.79
CA GLU A 200 1.15 -5.03 -0.10
C GLU A 200 0.63 -5.80 -1.33
N THR A 201 -0.14 -6.86 -1.09
CA THR A 201 -0.69 -7.73 -2.14
C THR A 201 -1.53 -6.95 -3.15
N LEU A 202 -2.44 -6.10 -2.67
CA LEU A 202 -3.29 -5.29 -3.54
C LEU A 202 -2.50 -4.22 -4.29
N THR A 203 -1.51 -3.62 -3.65
CA THR A 203 -0.61 -2.68 -4.33
C THR A 203 0.16 -3.37 -5.46
N LYS A 204 0.67 -4.58 -5.22
CA LYS A 204 1.35 -5.39 -6.26
C LYS A 204 0.40 -5.76 -7.41
N ILE A 205 -0.85 -6.15 -7.10
CA ILE A 205 -1.88 -6.41 -8.13
C ILE A 205 -2.14 -5.15 -8.96
N ALA A 206 -2.33 -3.99 -8.31
CA ALA A 206 -2.59 -2.72 -9.00
C ALA A 206 -1.45 -2.33 -9.95
N ILE A 207 -0.19 -2.54 -9.53
CA ILE A 207 1.00 -2.28 -10.35
C ILE A 207 1.11 -3.28 -11.50
N CYS A 208 0.98 -4.59 -11.23
CA CYS A 208 1.12 -5.61 -12.26
C CYS A 208 0.01 -5.55 -13.30
N ALA A 209 -1.20 -5.19 -12.90
CA ALA A 209 -2.35 -5.05 -13.79
C ALA A 209 -2.43 -3.68 -14.50
N ASP A 210 -1.60 -2.71 -14.09
CA ASP A 210 -1.70 -1.29 -14.48
C ASP A 210 -3.12 -0.72 -14.26
N LYS A 211 -3.70 -1.05 -13.11
CA LYS A 211 -5.10 -0.74 -12.75
C LYS A 211 -5.21 -0.17 -11.35
N ILE A 212 -4.49 0.90 -11.04
CA ILE A 212 -4.49 1.54 -9.71
C ILE A 212 -5.90 1.96 -9.29
N ASN A 213 -6.69 2.50 -10.21
CA ASN A 213 -8.05 2.97 -9.97
C ASN A 213 -9.11 1.85 -9.90
N SER A 214 -8.73 0.60 -10.07
CA SER A 214 -9.66 -0.53 -10.05
C SER A 214 -9.86 -1.13 -8.66
N ILE A 215 -9.18 -0.62 -7.64
CA ILE A 215 -9.36 -1.06 -6.26
C ILE A 215 -10.45 -0.22 -5.59
N ASN A 216 -11.55 -0.89 -5.25
CA ASN A 216 -12.71 -0.29 -4.61
C ASN A 216 -12.71 -0.62 -3.11
N ILE A 217 -12.65 0.41 -2.28
CA ILE A 217 -12.75 0.26 -0.83
C ILE A 217 -14.20 0.50 -0.41
N ASN A 218 -14.85 -0.55 0.08
CA ASN A 218 -16.27 -0.57 0.39
C ASN A 218 -16.51 -0.43 1.90
N GLN A 219 -17.54 0.29 2.23
CA GLN A 219 -18.10 0.32 3.59
C GLN A 219 -19.34 -0.60 3.64
N GLY A 220 -19.38 -1.50 4.62
CA GLY A 220 -20.51 -2.40 4.81
C GLY A 220 -20.35 -3.72 4.07
N SER A 221 -21.03 -3.92 2.95
CA SER A 221 -21.04 -5.22 2.25
C SER A 221 -20.37 -5.16 0.88
N ILE A 222 -19.86 -6.30 0.45
CA ILE A 222 -19.29 -6.53 -0.89
C ILE A 222 -20.10 -7.63 -1.57
N LYS A 223 -20.58 -7.34 -2.78
CA LYS A 223 -21.21 -8.33 -3.65
C LYS A 223 -20.20 -8.96 -4.59
N PHE A 224 -20.35 -10.24 -4.87
CA PHE A 224 -19.52 -10.96 -5.81
C PHE A 224 -20.33 -12.01 -6.57
N MET A 225 -19.90 -12.36 -7.77
CA MET A 225 -20.57 -13.33 -8.64
C MET A 225 -19.85 -14.66 -8.64
N GLY A 226 -20.53 -15.72 -8.24
CA GLY A 226 -20.01 -17.08 -8.38
C GLY A 226 -19.98 -17.55 -9.83
N GLY A 227 -19.18 -18.58 -10.15
CA GLY A 227 -19.04 -19.09 -11.52
C GLY A 227 -20.29 -19.70 -12.14
N ASN A 228 -21.35 -19.88 -11.36
CA ASN A 228 -22.67 -20.35 -11.81
C ASN A 228 -23.72 -19.23 -11.84
N GLY A 229 -23.30 -17.97 -11.90
CA GLY A 229 -24.17 -16.81 -11.95
C GLY A 229 -24.90 -16.48 -10.64
N LYS A 230 -24.59 -17.19 -9.54
CA LYS A 230 -25.17 -16.87 -8.23
C LYS A 230 -24.42 -15.72 -7.58
N GLU A 231 -25.16 -14.69 -7.17
CA GLU A 231 -24.65 -13.60 -6.37
C GLU A 231 -24.35 -14.09 -4.94
N GLY A 232 -23.19 -13.74 -4.44
CA GLY A 232 -22.80 -13.88 -3.04
C GLY A 232 -22.57 -12.52 -2.41
N ILE A 233 -22.73 -12.45 -1.09
CA ILE A 233 -22.56 -11.22 -0.33
C ILE A 233 -21.62 -11.49 0.82
N ILE A 234 -20.68 -10.57 1.05
CA ILE A 234 -19.82 -10.54 2.23
C ILE A 234 -20.26 -9.35 3.08
N ASP A 235 -20.71 -9.60 4.29
CA ASP A 235 -21.10 -8.56 5.24
C ASP A 235 -19.96 -8.29 6.22
N PHE A 236 -19.55 -7.04 6.33
CA PHE A 236 -18.47 -6.61 7.22
C PHE A 236 -19.04 -5.86 8.42
N THR A 237 -18.64 -6.27 9.61
CA THR A 237 -19.05 -5.68 10.88
C THR A 237 -17.85 -5.43 11.78
N LEU A 238 -17.97 -4.43 12.65
CA LEU A 238 -16.98 -4.17 13.69
C LEU A 238 -17.15 -5.12 14.86
N GLY A 239 -16.02 -5.59 15.41
CA GLY A 239 -16.00 -6.45 16.58
C GLY A 239 -14.66 -6.39 17.31
N SER A 240 -14.44 -7.31 18.25
CA SER A 240 -13.23 -7.35 19.06
C SER A 240 -12.08 -8.11 18.39
N GLN A 241 -12.40 -9.02 17.49
CA GLN A 241 -11.42 -9.86 16.79
C GLN A 241 -11.89 -10.24 15.40
N LEU A 242 -10.93 -10.66 14.56
CA LEU A 242 -11.25 -11.13 13.21
C LEU A 242 -11.95 -12.48 13.28
N LEU A 243 -13.17 -12.53 12.77
CA LEU A 243 -13.95 -13.74 12.64
C LEU A 243 -14.59 -13.81 11.26
N VAL A 244 -14.42 -14.93 10.57
CA VAL A 244 -15.00 -15.19 9.26
C VAL A 244 -15.87 -16.43 9.34
N ALA A 245 -17.16 -16.29 9.09
CA ALA A 245 -18.12 -17.38 9.22
C ALA A 245 -19.26 -17.26 8.21
N LYS A 246 -19.88 -18.37 7.85
CA LYS A 246 -21.12 -18.38 7.10
C LYS A 246 -22.29 -17.99 8.00
N ALA A 247 -23.01 -16.95 7.65
CA ALA A 247 -24.21 -16.51 8.36
C ALA A 247 -25.43 -17.36 8.00
N LYS A 248 -26.46 -17.31 8.84
CA LYS A 248 -27.72 -18.05 8.63
C LYS A 248 -28.45 -17.64 7.35
N ASN A 249 -28.31 -16.38 6.92
CA ASN A 249 -28.87 -15.85 5.66
C ASN A 249 -28.10 -16.34 4.42
N GLY A 250 -27.03 -17.12 4.58
CA GLY A 250 -26.21 -17.63 3.48
C GLY A 250 -25.05 -16.70 3.07
N HIS A 251 -24.94 -15.51 3.64
CA HIS A 251 -23.84 -14.59 3.39
C HIS A 251 -22.55 -15.05 4.09
N LEU A 252 -21.41 -14.52 3.65
CA LEU A 252 -20.16 -14.60 4.38
C LEU A 252 -20.11 -13.41 5.36
N SER A 253 -20.13 -13.70 6.65
CA SER A 253 -20.00 -12.67 7.68
C SER A 253 -18.54 -12.53 8.11
N VAL A 254 -18.05 -11.31 8.11
CA VAL A 254 -16.69 -10.94 8.51
C VAL A 254 -16.79 -9.89 9.60
N THR A 255 -16.33 -10.27 10.79
CA THR A 255 -16.18 -9.32 11.89
C THR A 255 -14.70 -8.94 11.99
N ALA A 256 -14.39 -7.67 12.00
CA ALA A 256 -13.02 -7.17 12.08
C ALA A 256 -12.87 -6.16 13.21
N PRO A 257 -11.73 -6.17 13.93
CA PRO A 257 -11.47 -5.17 14.96
C PRO A 257 -11.25 -3.80 14.33
N ARG A 258 -11.70 -2.75 15.03
CA ARG A 258 -11.26 -1.41 14.73
C ARG A 258 -9.87 -1.23 15.33
N LEU A 259 -8.90 -0.99 14.50
CA LEU A 259 -7.57 -0.61 14.99
C LEU A 259 -7.66 0.86 15.38
N ASN A 260 -7.61 1.14 16.68
CA ASN A 260 -7.57 2.50 17.18
C ASN A 260 -6.43 3.25 16.49
N SER A 261 -6.78 4.29 15.76
CA SER A 261 -5.83 5.31 15.32
C SER A 261 -5.26 5.96 16.60
N ARG A 262 -4.05 5.59 16.96
CA ARG A 262 -3.23 6.37 17.89
C ARG A 262 -2.45 7.40 17.10
#